data_2d87543b60ec0ec4f7c6551554377c1d
#
_entry.id   2d87543b60ec0ec4f7c6551554377c1d
#
_cell.length_a   1.000
_cell.length_b   1.000
_cell.length_c   1.000
_cell.angle_alpha   90.00
_cell.angle_beta   90.00
_cell.angle_gamma   90.00
#
_symmetry.space_group_name_H-M   'P 1'
#
loop_
_entity.id
_entity.type
_entity.pdbx_description
1 polymer ?
#
loop_
_entity_poly.entity_id
_entity_poly.type
_entity_poly.pdbx_seq_one_letter_code
_entity_poly.pdbx_strand_id
1 'polypeptide(L)' 'VQQAISALPPTSREVFILRRMKNLPNKEIALRLDISVKTVEFHITRSLKQLRVQLKDYQFLWSFL' A
#
# COMPACT_ATOMS: atom_id res chain seq x y z
N VAL A 1 -9.41 -10.14 3.63
CA VAL A 1 -8.50 -9.01 3.56
C VAL A 1 -7.11 -9.43 3.16
N GLN A 2 -6.59 -10.47 3.79
CA GLN A 2 -5.26 -10.95 3.44
C GLN A 2 -5.18 -11.45 2.01
N GLN A 3 -6.23 -12.06 1.51
CA GLN A 3 -6.25 -12.52 0.13
C GLN A 3 -6.14 -11.35 -0.84
N ALA A 4 -6.82 -10.26 -0.54
CA ALA A 4 -6.75 -9.07 -1.39
C ALA A 4 -5.35 -8.50 -1.40
N ILE A 5 -4.70 -8.45 -0.25
CA ILE A 5 -3.33 -7.96 -0.15
C ILE A 5 -2.38 -8.88 -0.91
N SER A 6 -2.59 -10.19 -0.80
CA SER A 6 -1.75 -11.15 -1.50
C SER A 6 -1.86 -11.05 -3.01
N ALA A 7 -2.97 -10.52 -3.51
CA ALA A 7 -3.17 -10.34 -4.94
C ALA A 7 -2.42 -9.14 -5.50
N LEU A 8 -1.87 -8.28 -4.65
CA LEU A 8 -1.10 -7.14 -5.12
C LEU A 8 0.22 -7.59 -5.73
N PRO A 9 0.76 -6.83 -6.70
CA PRO A 9 2.11 -7.10 -7.17
C PRO A 9 3.11 -7.07 -6.01
N PRO A 10 4.20 -7.83 -6.10
CA PRO A 10 5.10 -7.97 -4.93
C PRO A 10 5.58 -6.65 -4.33
N THR A 11 6.02 -5.70 -5.15
CA THR A 11 6.52 -4.43 -4.62
C THR A 11 5.39 -3.62 -4.00
N SER A 12 4.25 -3.56 -4.67
CA SER A 12 3.09 -2.83 -4.13
C SER A 12 2.64 -3.44 -2.82
N ARG A 13 2.64 -4.76 -2.73
CA ARG A 13 2.27 -5.46 -1.50
C ARG A 13 3.21 -5.11 -0.36
N GLU A 14 4.51 -5.13 -0.64
CA GLU A 14 5.49 -4.81 0.39
C GLU A 14 5.36 -3.37 0.87
N VAL A 15 5.21 -2.44 -0.07
CA VAL A 15 5.01 -1.04 0.28
C VAL A 15 3.75 -0.87 1.14
N PHE A 16 2.68 -1.53 0.73
CA PHE A 16 1.42 -1.43 1.45
C PHE A 16 1.55 -1.95 2.88
N ILE A 17 2.20 -3.10 3.04
CA ILE A 17 2.39 -3.70 4.36
C ILE A 17 3.23 -2.78 5.24
N LEU A 18 4.33 -2.27 4.72
CA LEU A 18 5.19 -1.39 5.50
C LEU A 18 4.46 -0.11 5.90
N ARG A 19 3.64 0.42 5.02
CA ARG A 19 2.93 1.67 5.29
C ARG A 19 1.77 1.48 6.26
N ARG A 20 0.97 0.44 6.05
CA ARG A 20 -0.27 0.27 6.82
C ARG A 20 -0.10 -0.60 8.05
N MET A 21 0.68 -1.66 7.96
CA MET A 21 0.81 -2.61 9.06
C MET A 21 1.99 -2.29 9.95
N LYS A 22 3.08 -1.82 9.37
CA LYS A 22 4.26 -1.44 10.15
C LYS A 22 4.26 0.04 10.48
N ASN A 23 3.34 0.79 9.90
CA ASN A 23 3.15 2.20 10.21
C ASN A 23 4.39 3.06 9.93
N LEU A 24 5.14 2.71 8.90
CA LEU A 24 6.32 3.46 8.53
C LEU A 24 5.96 4.65 7.62
N PRO A 25 6.65 5.77 7.77
CA PRO A 25 6.46 6.88 6.84
C PRO A 25 7.02 6.55 5.47
N ASN A 26 6.51 7.22 4.44
CA ASN A 26 6.93 6.96 3.07
C ASN A 26 8.43 7.10 2.88
N LYS A 27 9.04 8.07 3.57
CA LYS A 27 10.47 8.29 3.47
C LYS A 27 11.25 7.08 3.93
N GLU A 28 10.82 6.46 5.02
CA GLU A 28 11.47 5.28 5.54
C GLU A 28 11.31 4.10 4.60
N ILE A 29 10.12 3.95 4.04
CA ILE A 29 9.86 2.87 3.08
C ILE A 29 10.77 3.04 1.86
N ALA A 30 10.89 4.27 1.38
CA ALA A 30 11.74 4.56 0.22
C ALA A 30 13.17 4.14 0.48
N LEU A 31 13.68 4.42 1.68
CA LEU A 31 15.05 4.04 2.04
C LEU A 31 15.21 2.53 2.10
N ARG A 32 14.23 1.85 2.70
CA ARG A 32 14.32 0.40 2.87
C ARG A 32 14.28 -0.35 1.55
N LEU A 33 13.49 0.14 0.62
CA LEU A 33 13.30 -0.54 -0.65
C LEU A 33 14.16 0.04 -1.77
N ASP A 34 14.95 1.06 -1.45
CA ASP A 34 15.84 1.71 -2.43
C ASP A 34 15.04 2.25 -3.63
N ILE A 35 13.95 2.93 -3.34
CA ILE A 35 13.12 3.58 -4.35
C ILE A 35 12.84 5.00 -3.88
N SER A 36 12.28 5.82 -4.78
CA SER A 36 11.97 7.20 -4.43
C SER A 36 10.68 7.27 -3.63
N VAL A 37 10.52 8.36 -2.88
CA VAL A 37 9.28 8.61 -2.16
C VAL A 37 8.10 8.66 -3.13
N LYS A 38 8.32 9.25 -4.30
CA LYS A 38 7.27 9.33 -5.31
C LYS A 38 6.83 7.94 -5.76
N THR A 39 7.79 7.03 -5.89
CA THR A 39 7.47 5.65 -6.24
C THR A 39 6.69 4.97 -5.12
N VAL A 40 7.05 5.25 -3.87
CA VAL A 40 6.27 4.73 -2.74
C VAL A 40 4.83 5.21 -2.82
N GLU A 41 4.63 6.50 -3.06
CA GLU A 41 3.29 7.06 -3.19
C GLU A 41 2.51 6.41 -4.32
N PHE A 42 3.18 6.16 -5.44
CA PHE A 42 2.56 5.48 -6.57
C PHE A 42 2.05 4.09 -6.16
N HIS A 43 2.88 3.33 -5.47
CA HIS A 43 2.49 1.98 -5.05
C HIS A 43 1.34 2.01 -4.06
N ILE A 44 1.35 2.96 -3.14
CA ILE A 44 0.27 3.07 -2.16
C ILE A 44 -1.05 3.40 -2.86
N THR A 45 -1.03 4.38 -3.77
CA THR A 45 -2.22 4.76 -4.50
C THR A 45 -2.76 3.59 -5.32
N ARG A 46 -1.86 2.89 -5.99
CA ARG A 46 -2.23 1.74 -6.80
C ARG A 46 -2.82 0.62 -5.94
N SER A 47 -2.20 0.37 -4.79
CA SER A 47 -2.68 -0.68 -3.89
C SER A 47 -4.07 -0.35 -3.36
N LEU A 48 -4.29 0.88 -2.92
CA LEU A 48 -5.60 1.27 -2.42
C LEU A 48 -6.66 1.17 -3.50
N LYS A 49 -6.31 1.56 -4.72
CA LYS A 49 -7.25 1.49 -5.83
C LYS A 49 -7.65 0.04 -6.12
N GLN A 50 -6.67 -0.84 -6.12
CA GLN A 50 -6.93 -2.26 -6.39
C GLN A 50 -7.74 -2.90 -5.28
N LEU A 51 -7.38 -2.62 -4.02
CA LEU A 51 -8.10 -3.18 -2.89
C LEU A 51 -9.54 -2.66 -2.84
N ARG A 52 -9.74 -1.41 -3.21
CA ARG A 52 -11.07 -0.84 -3.24
C ARG A 52 -11.99 -1.61 -4.19
N VAL A 53 -11.46 -1.98 -5.34
CA VAL A 53 -12.22 -2.74 -6.32
C VAL A 53 -12.55 -4.13 -5.78
N GLN A 54 -11.61 -4.77 -5.11
CA GLN A 54 -11.79 -6.14 -4.65
C GLN A 54 -12.66 -6.23 -3.40
N LEU A 55 -12.45 -5.32 -2.45
CA LEU A 55 -13.11 -5.42 -1.16
C LEU A 55 -14.50 -4.81 -1.14
N LYS A 56 -14.75 -3.86 -2.02
CA LYS A 56 -16.03 -3.14 -2.09
C LYS A 56 -16.35 -2.35 -0.83
N ASP A 57 -15.56 -2.46 0.20
CA ASP A 57 -15.73 -1.71 1.44
C ASP A 57 -14.60 -0.71 1.56
N TYR A 58 -14.60 0.22 0.65
CA TYR A 58 -13.49 1.17 0.62
C TYR A 58 -13.67 2.33 1.59
N GLN A 59 -14.79 2.46 2.26
CA GLN A 59 -14.89 3.44 3.32
C GLN A 59 -13.84 3.16 4.40
N PHE A 60 -13.67 1.89 4.71
CA PHE A 60 -12.64 1.49 5.65
C PHE A 60 -11.26 1.90 5.16
N LEU A 61 -11.00 1.72 3.87
CA LEU A 61 -9.71 2.10 3.29
C LEU A 61 -9.51 3.61 3.30
N TRP A 62 -10.56 4.36 3.02
CA TRP A 62 -10.49 5.81 3.02
C TRP A 62 -10.16 6.38 4.38
N SER A 63 -10.55 5.70 5.43
CA SER A 63 -10.29 6.20 6.78
C SER A 63 -8.80 6.24 7.11
N PHE A 64 -7.97 5.62 6.29
CA PHE A 64 -6.52 5.66 6.46
C PHE A 64 -5.87 6.75 5.63
N LEU A 65 -6.62 7.44 4.84
CA LEU A 65 -6.09 8.53 4.04
C LEU A 65 -6.28 9.86 4.74
#